data_782f0c1239cb53222106b2e923544486
#
_entry.id   782f0c1239cb53222106b2e923544486
#
_cell.length_a   1.000
_cell.length_b   1.000
_cell.length_c   1.000
_cell.angle_alpha   90.00
_cell.angle_beta   90.00
_cell.angle_gamma   90.00
#
_symmetry.space_group_name_H-M   'P 1'
#
loop_
_entity.id
_entity.type
_entity.pdbx_description
1 polymer ?
#
loop_
_entity_poly.entity_id
_entity_poly.type
_entity_poly.pdbx_seq_one_letter_code
_entity_poly.pdbx_strand_id
1 'polypeptide(L)'
;MKATLEFDLTDFDQAQEHYRCIRATDMAIILFELSSARKRFYHVIESAKEEDKNINAYDGVDLVFEKFHALLEEHGISIDKLIT
;
A
#
# COMPACT_ATOMS: atom_id res chain seq x y z
N MET A 1 2.87 22.77 -22.66
CA MET A 1 4.09 22.15 -22.08
C MET A 1 3.93 20.64 -22.07
N LYS A 2 4.93 19.90 -22.49
CA LYS A 2 4.95 18.44 -22.48
C LYS A 2 6.21 17.96 -21.78
N ALA A 3 6.09 16.86 -21.04
CA ALA A 3 7.22 16.19 -20.42
C ALA A 3 7.24 14.72 -20.84
N THR A 4 8.41 14.20 -21.16
CA THR A 4 8.59 12.82 -21.60
C THR A 4 9.70 12.17 -20.77
N LEU A 5 9.47 10.93 -20.36
CA LEU A 5 10.47 10.11 -19.66
C LEU A 5 10.75 8.87 -20.49
N GLU A 6 12.04 8.57 -20.67
CA GLU A 6 12.48 7.41 -21.43
C GLU A 6 13.29 6.46 -20.53
N PHE A 7 13.06 5.16 -20.69
CA PHE A 7 13.76 4.11 -19.94
C PHE A 7 14.23 3.00 -20.86
N ASP A 8 15.48 2.59 -20.67
CA ASP A 8 15.99 1.38 -21.33
C ASP A 8 15.59 0.17 -20.47
N LEU A 9 14.60 -0.59 -20.92
CA LEU A 9 14.07 -1.72 -20.17
C LEU A 9 15.00 -2.93 -20.13
N THR A 10 16.11 -2.90 -20.90
CA THR A 10 17.14 -3.94 -20.81
C THR A 10 18.11 -3.67 -19.65
N ASP A 11 18.17 -2.42 -19.17
CA ASP A 11 18.92 -2.03 -17.98
C ASP A 11 18.05 -2.27 -16.74
N PHE A 12 18.55 -3.06 -15.79
CA PHE A 12 17.78 -3.42 -14.58
C PHE A 12 17.34 -2.22 -13.79
N ASP A 13 18.22 -1.24 -13.57
CA ASP A 13 17.90 -0.05 -12.77
C ASP A 13 16.83 0.83 -13.46
N GLN A 14 16.94 1.01 -14.78
CA GLN A 14 15.97 1.78 -15.54
C GLN A 14 14.62 1.08 -15.63
N ALA A 15 14.61 -0.23 -15.76
CA ALA A 15 13.38 -1.03 -15.74
C ALA A 15 12.65 -0.87 -14.39
N GLN A 16 13.38 -0.83 -13.29
CA GLN A 16 12.85 -0.60 -11.95
C GLN A 16 12.27 0.81 -11.80
N GLU A 17 12.98 1.82 -12.29
CA GLU A 17 12.49 3.21 -12.32
C GLU A 17 11.21 3.34 -13.15
N HIS A 18 11.17 2.67 -14.28
CA HIS A 18 9.97 2.64 -15.13
C HIS A 18 8.78 2.03 -14.39
N TYR A 19 8.99 0.92 -13.68
CA TYR A 19 7.93 0.29 -12.87
C TYR A 19 7.39 1.28 -11.83
N ARG A 20 8.27 2.01 -11.14
CA ARG A 20 7.86 3.04 -10.17
C ARG A 20 7.02 4.14 -10.83
N CYS A 21 7.43 4.58 -12.02
CA CYS A 21 6.70 5.63 -12.75
C CYS A 21 5.29 5.19 -13.14
N ILE A 22 5.13 3.99 -13.70
CA ILE A 22 3.81 3.52 -14.12
C ILE A 22 2.89 3.18 -12.96
N ARG A 23 3.45 2.97 -11.74
CA ARG A 23 2.69 2.68 -10.52
C ARG A 23 2.53 3.90 -9.60
N ALA A 24 3.05 5.06 -9.99
CA ALA A 24 3.05 6.24 -9.13
C ALA A 24 1.65 6.68 -8.71
N THR A 25 0.67 6.65 -9.61
CA THR A 25 -0.72 7.01 -9.30
C THR A 25 -1.33 6.04 -8.29
N ASP A 26 -1.14 4.74 -8.49
CA ASP A 26 -1.63 3.72 -7.55
C ASP A 26 -1.00 3.89 -6.17
N MET A 27 0.31 4.17 -6.12
CA MET A 27 1.00 4.43 -4.85
C MET A 27 0.42 5.65 -4.14
N ALA A 28 0.14 6.73 -4.88
CA ALA A 28 -0.46 7.93 -4.32
C ALA A 28 -1.85 7.65 -3.75
N ILE A 29 -2.67 6.87 -4.45
CA ILE A 29 -4.01 6.48 -3.99
C ILE A 29 -3.91 5.66 -2.71
N ILE A 30 -3.00 4.68 -2.66
CA ILE A 30 -2.79 3.85 -1.47
C ILE A 30 -2.39 4.72 -0.26
N LEU A 31 -1.44 5.63 -0.44
CA LEU A 31 -1.02 6.55 0.61
C LEU A 31 -2.18 7.41 1.11
N PHE A 32 -3.00 7.92 0.19
CA PHE A 32 -4.17 8.72 0.54
C PHE A 32 -5.17 7.90 1.35
N GLU A 33 -5.50 6.69 0.88
CA GLU A 33 -6.46 5.82 1.57
C GLU A 33 -5.99 5.45 2.97
N LEU A 34 -4.69 5.12 3.13
CA LEU A 34 -4.13 4.80 4.44
C LEU A 34 -4.13 6.01 5.36
N SER A 35 -3.75 7.19 4.85
CA SER A 35 -3.67 8.41 5.68
C SER A 35 -5.03 8.87 6.17
N SER A 36 -6.10 8.56 5.43
CA SER A 36 -7.48 8.95 5.79
C SER A 36 -8.27 7.83 6.47
N ALA A 37 -7.67 6.67 6.70
CA ALA A 37 -8.37 5.48 7.20
C ALA A 37 -8.37 5.34 8.72
N ARG A 38 -7.78 6.27 9.48
CA ARG A 38 -7.61 6.15 10.93
C ARG A 38 -8.92 5.81 11.66
N LYS A 39 -9.98 6.56 11.41
CA LYS A 39 -11.29 6.35 12.07
C LYS A 39 -11.88 5.00 11.69
N ARG A 40 -11.70 4.58 10.45
CA ARG A 40 -12.18 3.28 9.96
C ARG A 40 -11.47 2.15 10.69
N PHE A 41 -10.16 2.26 10.90
CA PHE A 41 -9.40 1.28 11.67
C PHE A 41 -9.86 1.22 13.13
N TYR A 42 -10.17 2.37 13.74
CA TYR A 42 -10.72 2.39 15.09
C TYR A 42 -12.01 1.59 15.17
N HIS A 43 -12.93 1.79 14.22
CA HIS A 43 -14.19 1.04 14.18
C HIS A 43 -13.98 -0.46 13.99
N VAL A 44 -13.04 -0.85 13.13
CA VAL A 44 -12.72 -2.27 12.91
C VAL A 44 -12.19 -2.90 14.20
N ILE A 45 -11.27 -2.22 14.89
CA ILE A 45 -10.70 -2.70 16.14
C ILE A 45 -11.74 -2.79 17.24
N GLU A 46 -12.60 -1.79 17.37
CA GLU A 46 -13.68 -1.78 18.35
C GLU A 46 -14.66 -2.93 18.11
N SER A 47 -15.05 -3.16 16.85
CA SER A 47 -15.92 -4.27 16.47
C SER A 47 -15.28 -5.62 16.79
N ALA A 48 -13.98 -5.76 16.51
CA ALA A 48 -13.25 -6.99 16.82
C ALA A 48 -13.18 -7.25 18.32
N LYS A 49 -13.03 -6.19 19.14
CA LYS A 49 -13.02 -6.32 20.60
C LYS A 49 -14.39 -6.73 21.15
N GLU A 50 -15.48 -6.33 20.52
CA GLU A 50 -16.82 -6.76 20.91
C GLU A 50 -17.01 -8.26 20.68
N GLU A 51 -16.43 -8.81 19.59
CA GLU A 51 -16.50 -10.23 19.25
C GLU A 51 -15.50 -11.06 20.06
N ASP A 52 -14.28 -10.54 20.28
CA ASP A 52 -13.21 -11.23 21.00
C ASP A 52 -12.52 -10.25 21.96
N LYS A 53 -12.77 -10.41 23.25
CA LYS A 53 -12.21 -9.55 24.30
C LYS A 53 -10.72 -9.78 24.53
N ASN A 54 -10.13 -10.81 23.93
CA ASN A 54 -8.70 -11.10 24.04
C ASN A 54 -7.85 -10.34 23.04
N ILE A 55 -8.46 -9.56 22.16
CA ILE A 55 -7.75 -8.72 21.20
C ILE A 55 -6.89 -7.69 21.91
N ASN A 56 -5.62 -7.63 21.56
CA ASN A 56 -4.62 -6.73 22.15
C ASN A 56 -4.07 -5.74 21.11
N ALA A 57 -3.10 -4.92 21.52
CA ALA A 57 -2.49 -3.91 20.66
C ALA A 57 -1.77 -4.52 19.43
N TYR A 58 -1.19 -5.69 19.57
CA TYR A 58 -0.52 -6.37 18.46
C TYR A 58 -1.51 -6.76 17.38
N ASP A 59 -2.68 -7.24 17.77
CA ASP A 59 -3.76 -7.58 16.84
C ASP A 59 -4.23 -6.35 16.06
N GLY A 60 -4.27 -5.18 16.72
CA GLY A 60 -4.60 -3.91 16.09
C GLY A 60 -3.60 -3.55 14.99
N VAL A 61 -2.32 -3.71 15.24
CA VAL A 61 -1.26 -3.47 14.25
C VAL A 61 -1.42 -4.44 13.07
N ASP A 62 -1.69 -5.71 13.35
CA ASP A 62 -1.90 -6.72 12.31
C ASP A 62 -3.07 -6.34 11.38
N LEU A 63 -4.17 -5.82 11.92
CA LEU A 63 -5.32 -5.36 11.13
C LEU A 63 -4.92 -4.23 10.16
N VAL A 64 -4.09 -3.28 10.61
CA VAL A 64 -3.59 -2.20 9.75
C VAL A 64 -2.75 -2.77 8.60
N PHE A 65 -1.83 -3.68 8.89
CA PHE A 65 -0.98 -4.29 7.86
C PHE A 65 -1.77 -5.18 6.91
N GLU A 66 -2.79 -5.89 7.37
CA GLU A 66 -3.70 -6.65 6.50
C GLU A 66 -4.38 -5.73 5.49
N LYS A 67 -4.87 -4.58 5.93
CA LYS A 67 -5.48 -3.58 5.03
C LYS A 67 -4.46 -3.04 4.04
N PHE A 68 -3.25 -2.76 4.49
CA PHE A 68 -2.17 -2.29 3.63
C PHE A 68 -1.86 -3.31 2.52
N HIS A 69 -1.70 -4.58 2.88
CA HIS A 69 -1.43 -5.63 1.90
C HIS A 69 -2.59 -5.84 0.94
N ALA A 70 -3.83 -5.74 1.41
CA ALA A 70 -5.01 -5.82 0.56
C ALA A 70 -5.03 -4.69 -0.48
N LEU A 71 -4.66 -3.48 -0.09
CA LEU A 71 -4.55 -2.34 -1.01
C LEU A 71 -3.46 -2.56 -2.06
N LEU A 72 -2.32 -3.12 -1.66
CA LEU A 72 -1.24 -3.44 -2.60
C LEU A 72 -1.72 -4.45 -3.65
N GLU A 73 -2.40 -5.51 -3.23
CA GLU A 73 -2.96 -6.51 -4.14
C GLU A 73 -4.02 -5.91 -5.06
N GLU A 74 -4.93 -5.10 -4.52
CA GLU A 74 -5.99 -4.44 -5.28
C GLU A 74 -5.43 -3.57 -6.40
N HIS A 75 -4.32 -2.87 -6.14
CA HIS A 75 -3.67 -1.98 -7.12
C HIS A 75 -2.56 -2.68 -7.92
N GLY A 76 -2.33 -3.96 -7.68
CA GLY A 76 -1.34 -4.73 -8.43
C GLY A 76 0.10 -4.32 -8.19
N ILE A 77 0.41 -3.81 -6.98
CA ILE A 77 1.76 -3.36 -6.63
C ILE A 77 2.52 -4.45 -5.88
N SER A 78 3.74 -4.72 -6.34
CA SER A 78 4.70 -5.55 -5.64
C SER A 78 5.79 -4.65 -5.03
N ILE A 79 5.89 -4.62 -3.71
CA ILE A 79 6.93 -3.84 -3.03
C ILE A 79 8.32 -4.34 -3.42
N ASP A 80 8.49 -5.65 -3.58
CA ASP A 80 9.78 -6.23 -3.97
C ASP A 80 10.24 -5.68 -5.32
N LYS A 81 9.33 -5.54 -6.29
CA LYS A 81 9.65 -4.95 -7.60
C LYS A 81 9.95 -3.47 -7.54
N LEU A 82 9.44 -2.76 -6.52
CA LEU A 82 9.71 -1.33 -6.37
C LEU A 82 11.14 -1.05 -5.87
N ILE A 83 11.69 -1.93 -5.05
CA ILE A 83 12.93 -1.66 -4.33
C ILE A 83 14.08 -2.65 -4.65
N THR A 84 13.80 -3.73 -5.34
CA THR A 84 14.80 -4.73 -5.73
C THR A 84 14.84 -4.90 -7.23
#